data_aba7aa2d2c4ab1bf0250ab257d2915ae
#
_entry.id   aba7aa2d2c4ab1bf0250ab257d2915ae
#
_cell.length_a   1.000
_cell.length_b   1.000
_cell.length_c   1.000
_cell.angle_alpha   90.00
_cell.angle_beta   90.00
_cell.angle_gamma   90.00
#
_symmetry.space_group_name_H-M   'P 1'
#
loop_
_entity.id
_entity.type
_entity.pdbx_description
1 polymer ?
#
loop_
_entity_poly.entity_id
_entity_poly.type
_entity_poly.pdbx_seq_one_letter_code
_entity_poly.pdbx_strand_id
1 'polypeptide(L)'
;MHIEPGLVDAAKIGLSYLTAAGAGAYGLKLLGATLRERGLVSLLARSLATTALVFAFFEVLPHYSVGVSEVHLILGSTLFLLFGAAPAALGLALGLLLQGLFFAPFDLPQYGMNVTTLLVPLFATAALAKRLIAPGTPYVALTYRQALALSTAFQAGIVAWVAFWALYGQGFTSSNLVAITSFGGAYLSVILLEPLVDLGVLALAKRAIRLQGHALLERRLYQTA
;
A
#
# COMPACT_ATOMS: atom_id res chain seq x y z
N MET A 1 -0.42 -4.98 -8.32
CA MET A 1 0.90 -5.59 -8.11
C MET A 1 0.73 -7.08 -7.97
N HIS A 2 1.12 -7.78 -8.97
CA HIS A 2 0.97 -9.22 -9.07
C HIS A 2 2.36 -9.82 -9.25
N ILE A 3 2.76 -10.66 -8.29
CA ILE A 3 3.97 -11.47 -8.42
C ILE A 3 3.68 -12.52 -9.49
N GLU A 4 4.59 -12.69 -10.43
CA GLU A 4 4.42 -13.59 -11.57
C GLU A 4 4.05 -15.01 -11.12
N PRO A 5 2.98 -15.60 -11.70
CA PRO A 5 2.59 -16.98 -11.41
C PRO A 5 3.74 -17.96 -11.63
N GLY A 6 3.93 -18.90 -10.70
CA GLY A 6 5.03 -19.86 -10.75
C GLY A 6 6.38 -19.37 -10.21
N LEU A 7 6.50 -18.11 -9.80
CA LEU A 7 7.72 -17.60 -9.15
C LEU A 7 8.03 -18.36 -7.85
N VAL A 8 6.98 -18.71 -7.09
CA VAL A 8 7.05 -19.54 -5.88
C VAL A 8 6.23 -20.80 -6.13
N ASP A 9 6.85 -21.96 -5.94
CA ASP A 9 6.18 -23.25 -6.14
C ASP A 9 5.12 -23.55 -5.06
N ALA A 10 4.22 -24.49 -5.36
CA ALA A 10 3.09 -24.83 -4.48
C ALA A 10 3.53 -25.33 -3.10
N ALA A 11 4.70 -25.97 -2.98
CA ALA A 11 5.21 -26.47 -1.69
C ALA A 11 5.63 -25.33 -0.77
N LYS A 12 6.10 -24.20 -1.35
CA LYS A 12 6.57 -23.03 -0.62
C LYS A 12 5.49 -21.98 -0.38
N ILE A 13 4.36 -22.03 -1.10
CA ILE A 13 3.31 -21.00 -1.04
C ILE A 13 2.67 -20.87 0.36
N GLY A 14 2.75 -21.91 1.19
CA GLY A 14 2.23 -21.90 2.56
C GLY A 14 2.78 -20.76 3.42
N LEU A 15 4.04 -20.36 3.22
CA LEU A 15 4.62 -19.22 3.91
C LEU A 15 3.87 -17.90 3.58
N SER A 16 3.36 -17.76 2.35
CA SER A 16 2.62 -16.57 1.95
C SER A 16 1.32 -16.40 2.73
N TYR A 17 0.61 -17.49 2.98
CA TYR A 17 -0.61 -17.47 3.79
C TYR A 17 -0.33 -17.24 5.27
N LEU A 18 0.79 -17.78 5.79
CA LEU A 18 1.21 -17.51 7.16
C LEU A 18 1.55 -16.01 7.36
N THR A 19 2.33 -15.44 6.44
CA THR A 19 2.65 -13.99 6.48
C THR A 19 1.40 -13.13 6.29
N ALA A 20 0.47 -13.54 5.41
CA ALA A 20 -0.81 -12.86 5.22
C ALA A 20 -1.69 -12.92 6.49
N ALA A 21 -1.73 -14.07 7.18
CA ALA A 21 -2.43 -14.19 8.46
C ALA A 21 -1.84 -13.24 9.53
N GLY A 22 -0.52 -13.15 9.62
CA GLY A 22 0.15 -12.20 10.51
C GLY A 22 -0.15 -10.74 10.19
N ALA A 23 -0.06 -10.36 8.91
CA ALA A 23 -0.41 -9.03 8.44
C ALA A 23 -1.90 -8.72 8.67
N GLY A 24 -2.78 -9.69 8.42
CA GLY A 24 -4.21 -9.60 8.68
C GLY A 24 -4.53 -9.40 10.17
N ALA A 25 -3.89 -10.15 11.06
CA ALA A 25 -4.05 -9.98 12.51
C ALA A 25 -3.64 -8.58 12.98
N TYR A 26 -2.52 -8.06 12.45
CA TYR A 26 -2.12 -6.69 12.73
C TYR A 26 -3.11 -5.67 12.15
N GLY A 27 -3.61 -5.88 10.94
CA GLY A 27 -4.66 -5.08 10.31
C GLY A 27 -5.94 -5.05 11.17
N LEU A 28 -6.40 -6.18 11.68
CA LEU A 28 -7.56 -6.28 12.57
C LEU A 28 -7.36 -5.48 13.87
N LYS A 29 -6.15 -5.50 14.43
CA LYS A 29 -5.81 -4.65 15.60
C LYS A 29 -5.98 -3.16 15.27
N LEU A 30 -5.51 -2.71 14.10
CA LEU A 30 -5.65 -1.32 13.66
C LEU A 30 -7.12 -0.96 13.40
N LEU A 31 -7.90 -1.86 12.79
CA LEU A 31 -9.33 -1.69 12.57
C LEU A 31 -10.08 -1.52 13.89
N GLY A 32 -9.79 -2.37 14.89
CA GLY A 32 -10.36 -2.27 16.23
C GLY A 32 -10.05 -0.93 16.92
N ALA A 33 -8.82 -0.43 16.80
CA ALA A 33 -8.46 0.89 17.32
C ALA A 33 -9.24 2.00 16.61
N THR A 34 -9.25 1.99 15.27
CA THR A 34 -9.97 2.99 14.46
C THR A 34 -11.49 2.96 14.73
N LEU A 35 -12.07 1.78 14.92
CA LEU A 35 -13.47 1.62 15.26
C LEU A 35 -13.83 2.31 16.59
N ARG A 36 -12.96 2.15 17.60
CA ARG A 36 -13.14 2.80 18.91
C ARG A 36 -13.01 4.31 18.85
N GLU A 37 -12.09 4.82 18.02
CA GLU A 37 -11.79 6.26 17.93
C GLU A 37 -12.78 7.02 17.05
N ARG A 38 -13.28 6.41 15.97
CA ARG A 38 -14.01 7.10 14.89
C ARG A 38 -15.39 6.52 14.60
N GLY A 39 -15.69 5.38 15.21
CA GLY A 39 -16.94 4.67 15.00
C GLY A 39 -17.04 3.91 13.68
N LEU A 40 -18.07 3.07 13.59
CA LEU A 40 -18.27 2.14 12.48
C LEU A 40 -18.55 2.85 11.15
N VAL A 41 -19.36 3.89 11.14
CA VAL A 41 -19.75 4.59 9.90
C VAL A 41 -18.53 5.21 9.22
N SER A 42 -17.68 5.89 9.98
CA SER A 42 -16.44 6.48 9.44
C SER A 42 -15.47 5.40 8.93
N LEU A 43 -15.32 4.30 9.67
CA LEU A 43 -14.48 3.18 9.26
C LEU A 43 -14.97 2.57 7.95
N LEU A 44 -16.25 2.24 7.84
CA LEU A 44 -16.83 1.64 6.63
C LEU A 44 -16.73 2.59 5.43
N ALA A 45 -17.08 3.86 5.59
CA ALA A 45 -17.04 4.84 4.51
C ALA A 45 -15.62 5.04 3.96
N ARG A 46 -14.61 5.15 4.84
CA ARG A 46 -13.21 5.27 4.44
C ARG A 46 -12.68 3.98 3.79
N SER A 47 -13.05 2.82 4.33
CA SER A 47 -12.66 1.53 3.78
C SER A 47 -13.28 1.29 2.40
N LEU A 48 -14.54 1.64 2.20
CA LEU A 48 -15.20 1.56 0.90
C LEU A 48 -14.53 2.50 -0.12
N ALA A 49 -14.25 3.75 0.30
CA ALA A 49 -13.54 4.70 -0.56
C ALA A 49 -12.15 4.20 -0.96
N THR A 50 -11.35 3.68 0.00
CA THR A 50 -10.03 3.14 -0.30
C THR A 50 -10.11 1.89 -1.16
N THR A 51 -11.08 0.99 -0.96
CA THR A 51 -11.28 -0.20 -1.80
C THR A 51 -11.58 0.19 -3.25
N ALA A 52 -12.47 1.16 -3.45
CA ALA A 52 -12.81 1.64 -4.79
C ALA A 52 -11.61 2.33 -5.48
N LEU A 53 -10.84 3.14 -4.75
CA LEU A 53 -9.63 3.76 -5.28
C LEU A 53 -8.57 2.74 -5.64
N VAL A 54 -8.29 1.78 -4.77
CA VAL A 54 -7.31 0.72 -5.02
C VAL A 54 -7.72 -0.11 -6.23
N PHE A 55 -8.99 -0.51 -6.31
CA PHE A 55 -9.50 -1.22 -7.49
C PHE A 55 -9.29 -0.41 -8.78
N ALA A 56 -9.61 0.90 -8.75
CA ALA A 56 -9.37 1.78 -9.89
C ALA A 56 -7.87 1.92 -10.22
N PHE A 57 -6.98 1.97 -9.22
CA PHE A 57 -5.54 2.05 -9.45
C PHE A 57 -4.99 0.78 -10.11
N PHE A 58 -5.53 -0.37 -9.78
CA PHE A 58 -5.11 -1.63 -10.41
C PHE A 58 -5.68 -1.83 -11.82
N GLU A 59 -6.91 -1.42 -12.08
CA GLU A 59 -7.60 -1.70 -13.35
C GLU A 59 -7.55 -0.56 -14.36
N VAL A 60 -7.56 0.69 -13.90
CA VAL A 60 -7.69 1.86 -14.79
C VAL A 60 -6.34 2.51 -15.09
N LEU A 61 -5.42 2.53 -14.11
CA LEU A 61 -4.09 3.10 -14.33
C LEU A 61 -3.22 2.13 -15.14
N PRO A 62 -2.30 2.67 -15.97
CA PRO A 62 -1.36 1.83 -16.69
C PRO A 62 -0.53 0.97 -15.74
N HIS A 63 -0.40 -0.30 -16.09
CA HIS A 63 0.45 -1.26 -15.40
C HIS A 63 1.15 -2.17 -16.40
N TYR A 64 2.35 -2.64 -16.03
CA TYR A 64 3.19 -3.42 -16.93
C TYR A 64 3.95 -4.49 -16.14
N SER A 65 3.99 -5.71 -16.67
CA SER A 65 4.87 -6.77 -16.13
C SER A 65 6.34 -6.45 -16.41
N VAL A 66 7.15 -6.40 -15.36
CA VAL A 66 8.59 -6.15 -15.46
C VAL A 66 9.34 -7.13 -14.55
N GLY A 67 10.10 -8.02 -15.12
CA GLY A 67 10.91 -8.98 -14.38
C GLY A 67 10.06 -9.96 -13.57
N VAL A 68 10.00 -9.78 -12.25
CA VAL A 68 9.37 -10.72 -11.31
C VAL A 68 7.96 -10.31 -10.87
N SER A 69 7.48 -9.16 -11.27
CA SER A 69 6.17 -8.65 -10.85
C SER A 69 5.69 -7.52 -11.75
N GLU A 70 4.44 -7.13 -11.59
CA GLU A 70 3.87 -5.96 -12.27
C GLU A 70 4.18 -4.65 -11.53
N VAL A 71 4.44 -3.60 -12.29
CA VAL A 71 4.64 -2.23 -11.81
C VAL A 71 3.32 -1.48 -11.86
N HIS A 72 2.86 -0.98 -10.72
CA HIS A 72 1.64 -0.19 -10.56
C HIS A 72 1.92 1.10 -9.80
N LEU A 73 1.16 2.15 -10.10
CA LEU A 73 1.06 3.35 -9.27
C LEU A 73 -0.01 3.12 -8.20
N ILE A 74 0.40 2.67 -7.00
CA ILE A 74 -0.52 2.20 -5.94
C ILE A 74 -0.98 3.33 -5.03
N LEU A 75 -0.17 4.39 -4.88
CA LEU A 75 -0.45 5.55 -4.02
C LEU A 75 -0.73 5.16 -2.55
N GLY A 76 0.00 4.18 -2.03
CA GLY A 76 -0.22 3.65 -0.69
C GLY A 76 0.04 4.68 0.42
N SER A 77 1.03 5.54 0.27
CA SER A 77 1.30 6.67 1.16
C SER A 77 0.15 7.69 1.11
N THR A 78 -0.37 8.02 -0.07
CA THR A 78 -1.55 8.89 -0.26
C THR A 78 -2.77 8.33 0.48
N LEU A 79 -3.07 7.04 0.27
CA LEU A 79 -4.19 6.38 0.94
C LEU A 79 -4.05 6.42 2.46
N PHE A 80 -2.84 6.16 2.97
CA PHE A 80 -2.54 6.26 4.40
C PHE A 80 -2.78 7.68 4.95
N LEU A 81 -2.27 8.71 4.26
CA LEU A 81 -2.38 10.09 4.72
C LEU A 81 -3.82 10.62 4.68
N LEU A 82 -4.61 10.22 3.69
CA LEU A 82 -5.99 10.68 3.54
C LEU A 82 -6.98 9.92 4.42
N PHE A 83 -6.82 8.61 4.54
CA PHE A 83 -7.84 7.72 5.14
C PHE A 83 -7.38 7.03 6.42
N GLY A 84 -6.07 7.05 6.71
CA GLY A 84 -5.47 6.35 7.84
C GLY A 84 -5.06 4.91 7.53
N ALA A 85 -4.21 4.33 8.38
CA ALA A 85 -3.59 3.03 8.14
C ALA A 85 -4.60 1.87 8.06
N ALA A 86 -5.64 1.87 8.90
CA ALA A 86 -6.60 0.78 8.95
C ALA A 86 -7.52 0.72 7.71
N PRO A 87 -8.19 1.83 7.30
CA PRO A 87 -8.95 1.85 6.05
C PRO A 87 -8.09 1.60 4.82
N ALA A 88 -6.86 2.15 4.77
CA ALA A 88 -5.93 1.90 3.67
C ALA A 88 -5.55 0.42 3.56
N ALA A 89 -5.26 -0.25 4.70
CA ALA A 89 -4.95 -1.68 4.71
C ALA A 89 -6.14 -2.52 4.23
N LEU A 90 -7.36 -2.21 4.70
CA LEU A 90 -8.56 -2.91 4.25
C LEU A 90 -8.83 -2.67 2.76
N GLY A 91 -8.66 -1.42 2.31
CA GLY A 91 -8.83 -1.06 0.90
C GLY A 91 -7.84 -1.76 -0.02
N LEU A 92 -6.56 -1.83 0.35
CA LEU A 92 -5.53 -2.56 -0.39
C LEU A 92 -5.86 -4.06 -0.48
N ALA A 93 -6.26 -4.68 0.64
CA ALA A 93 -6.61 -6.09 0.66
C ALA A 93 -7.88 -6.37 -0.17
N LEU A 94 -8.95 -5.63 0.05
CA LEU A 94 -10.21 -5.87 -0.66
C LEU A 94 -10.15 -5.46 -2.13
N GLY A 95 -9.47 -4.35 -2.47
CA GLY A 95 -9.31 -3.93 -3.86
C GLY A 95 -8.53 -4.96 -4.68
N LEU A 96 -7.44 -5.49 -4.13
CA LEU A 96 -6.68 -6.58 -4.73
C LEU A 96 -7.51 -7.87 -4.84
N LEU A 97 -8.31 -8.20 -3.83
CA LEU A 97 -9.19 -9.37 -3.87
C LEU A 97 -10.26 -9.25 -4.95
N LEU A 98 -10.91 -8.08 -5.05
CA LEU A 98 -11.92 -7.83 -6.09
C LEU A 98 -11.31 -7.93 -7.48
N GLN A 99 -10.12 -7.37 -7.67
CA GLN A 99 -9.40 -7.52 -8.92
C GLN A 99 -9.12 -8.99 -9.24
N GLY A 100 -8.56 -9.75 -8.29
CA GLY A 100 -8.29 -11.17 -8.48
C GLY A 100 -9.54 -11.98 -8.80
N LEU A 101 -10.67 -11.71 -8.14
CA LEU A 101 -11.91 -12.45 -8.36
C LEU A 101 -12.56 -12.19 -9.73
N PHE A 102 -12.49 -10.95 -10.23
CA PHE A 102 -13.26 -10.56 -11.42
C PHE A 102 -12.41 -10.37 -12.68
N PHE A 103 -11.10 -10.04 -12.53
CA PHE A 103 -10.26 -9.67 -13.67
C PHE A 103 -9.00 -10.53 -13.81
N ALA A 104 -8.42 -10.99 -12.69
CA ALA A 104 -7.18 -11.76 -12.69
C ALA A 104 -7.27 -13.03 -11.80
N PRO A 105 -8.19 -13.98 -12.09
CA PRO A 105 -8.39 -15.16 -11.22
C PRO A 105 -7.15 -16.08 -11.14
N PHE A 106 -6.26 -16.01 -12.12
CA PHE A 106 -4.98 -16.74 -12.11
C PHE A 106 -4.00 -16.23 -11.04
N ASP A 107 -4.21 -15.04 -10.48
CA ASP A 107 -3.39 -14.47 -9.40
C ASP A 107 -3.89 -14.83 -8.00
N LEU A 108 -5.09 -15.41 -7.87
CA LEU A 108 -5.65 -15.78 -6.58
C LEU A 108 -4.80 -16.76 -5.78
N PRO A 109 -4.12 -17.77 -6.38
CA PRO A 109 -3.21 -18.64 -5.64
C PRO A 109 -2.05 -17.88 -4.96
N GLN A 110 -1.61 -16.75 -5.54
CA GLN A 110 -0.54 -15.90 -5.00
C GLN A 110 -1.08 -14.75 -4.14
N TYR A 111 -2.39 -14.71 -3.83
CA TYR A 111 -3.00 -13.62 -3.08
C TYR A 111 -2.27 -13.33 -1.76
N GLY A 112 -1.81 -14.36 -1.04
CA GLY A 112 -1.05 -14.19 0.19
C GLY A 112 0.25 -13.40 0.01
N MET A 113 1.00 -13.66 -1.08
CA MET A 113 2.20 -12.89 -1.43
C MET A 113 1.83 -11.46 -1.83
N ASN A 114 0.87 -11.32 -2.72
CA ASN A 114 0.45 -10.03 -3.29
C ASN A 114 -0.10 -9.10 -2.21
N VAL A 115 -0.98 -9.58 -1.32
CA VAL A 115 -1.54 -8.75 -0.25
C VAL A 115 -0.48 -8.34 0.79
N THR A 116 0.46 -9.22 1.14
CA THR A 116 1.54 -8.87 2.07
C THR A 116 2.53 -7.89 1.46
N THR A 117 2.75 -7.94 0.15
CA THR A 117 3.56 -6.96 -0.57
C THR A 117 3.00 -5.53 -0.45
N LEU A 118 1.70 -5.38 -0.23
CA LEU A 118 1.05 -4.09 0.00
C LEU A 118 0.98 -3.73 1.49
N LEU A 119 0.58 -4.68 2.34
CA LEU A 119 0.30 -4.42 3.76
C LEU A 119 1.57 -4.23 4.60
N VAL A 120 2.62 -5.02 4.36
CA VAL A 120 3.87 -4.89 5.13
C VAL A 120 4.52 -3.54 4.93
N PRO A 121 4.73 -3.04 3.69
CA PRO A 121 5.21 -1.69 3.46
C PRO A 121 4.28 -0.59 4.00
N LEU A 122 2.95 -0.76 3.92
CA LEU A 122 2.01 0.18 4.50
C LEU A 122 2.20 0.32 6.01
N PHE A 123 2.33 -0.80 6.72
CA PHE A 123 2.52 -0.78 8.17
C PHE A 123 3.89 -0.21 8.57
N ALA A 124 4.93 -0.50 7.80
CA ALA A 124 6.25 0.11 7.97
C ALA A 124 6.20 1.62 7.74
N THR A 125 5.49 2.07 6.69
CA THR A 125 5.29 3.50 6.41
C THR A 125 4.51 4.20 7.52
N ALA A 126 3.46 3.58 8.05
CA ALA A 126 2.70 4.12 9.18
C ALA A 126 3.56 4.21 10.47
N ALA A 127 4.45 3.24 10.70
CA ALA A 127 5.39 3.28 11.81
C ALA A 127 6.46 4.37 11.62
N LEU A 128 6.97 4.54 10.39
CA LEU A 128 7.91 5.58 10.03
C LEU A 128 7.29 6.97 10.17
N ALA A 129 6.04 7.15 9.75
CA ALA A 129 5.31 8.41 9.89
C ALA A 129 5.25 8.91 11.35
N LYS A 130 5.09 7.98 12.31
CA LYS A 130 5.10 8.31 13.74
C LYS A 130 6.46 8.84 14.23
N ARG A 131 7.55 8.50 13.54
CA ARG A 131 8.92 8.95 13.87
C ARG A 131 9.30 10.24 13.14
N LEU A 132 8.87 10.39 11.89
CA LEU A 132 9.25 11.51 11.04
C LEU A 132 8.36 12.74 11.21
N ILE A 133 7.10 12.54 11.58
CA ILE A 133 6.12 13.60 11.69
C ILE A 133 5.91 13.89 13.18
N ALA A 134 6.31 15.09 13.61
CA ALA A 134 6.17 15.49 14.99
C ALA A 134 4.71 15.32 15.49
N PRO A 135 4.51 14.91 16.75
CA PRO A 135 3.18 14.93 17.37
C PRO A 135 2.53 16.29 17.17
N GLY A 136 1.25 16.29 16.80
CA GLY A 136 0.54 17.53 16.59
C GLY A 136 0.73 18.17 15.21
N THR A 137 1.48 17.59 14.28
CA THR A 137 1.59 18.10 12.91
C THR A 137 0.48 17.50 12.05
N PRO A 138 -0.44 18.31 11.48
CA PRO A 138 -1.44 17.83 10.53
C PRO A 138 -0.78 17.43 9.21
N TYR A 139 -1.32 16.41 8.54
CA TYR A 139 -0.72 15.89 7.30
C TYR A 139 -0.74 16.90 6.14
N VAL A 140 -1.70 17.84 6.11
CA VAL A 140 -1.69 18.94 5.13
C VAL A 140 -0.49 19.91 5.28
N ALA A 141 0.23 19.84 6.40
CA ALA A 141 1.42 20.64 6.67
C ALA A 141 2.74 19.87 6.46
N LEU A 142 2.68 18.64 5.91
CA LEU A 142 3.88 17.85 5.61
C LEU A 142 4.82 18.59 4.66
N THR A 143 6.11 18.48 4.93
CA THR A 143 7.16 18.95 4.05
C THR A 143 7.38 17.97 2.91
N TYR A 144 7.97 18.45 1.79
CA TYR A 144 8.37 17.58 0.68
C TYR A 144 9.27 16.42 1.16
N ARG A 145 10.23 16.68 2.04
CA ARG A 145 11.13 15.63 2.56
C ARG A 145 10.38 14.54 3.31
N GLN A 146 9.38 14.89 4.09
CA GLN A 146 8.55 13.92 4.82
C GLN A 146 7.69 13.09 3.85
N ALA A 147 7.03 13.72 2.87
CA ALA A 147 6.25 13.02 1.87
C ALA A 147 7.15 12.08 1.04
N LEU A 148 8.30 12.56 0.57
CA LEU A 148 9.29 11.75 -0.15
C LEU A 148 9.76 10.55 0.68
N ALA A 149 10.05 10.74 1.96
CA ALA A 149 10.50 9.64 2.83
C ALA A 149 9.41 8.58 3.02
N LEU A 150 8.14 8.97 3.17
CA LEU A 150 7.02 8.03 3.33
C LEU A 150 6.73 7.26 2.04
N SER A 151 6.68 7.96 0.91
CA SER A 151 6.47 7.33 -0.38
C SER A 151 7.62 6.40 -0.75
N THR A 152 8.87 6.85 -0.56
CA THR A 152 10.05 6.01 -0.78
C THR A 152 10.02 4.77 0.11
N ALA A 153 9.66 4.90 1.39
CA ALA A 153 9.58 3.77 2.32
C ALA A 153 8.51 2.76 1.87
N PHE A 154 7.35 3.23 1.39
CA PHE A 154 6.31 2.36 0.87
C PHE A 154 6.78 1.61 -0.37
N GLN A 155 7.28 2.32 -1.37
CA GLN A 155 7.70 1.73 -2.66
C GLN A 155 8.96 0.86 -2.53
N ALA A 156 9.96 1.29 -1.76
CA ALA A 156 11.13 0.47 -1.48
C ALA A 156 10.77 -0.80 -0.68
N GLY A 157 9.78 -0.70 0.22
CA GLY A 157 9.22 -1.84 0.93
C GLY A 157 8.56 -2.84 -0.02
N ILE A 158 7.82 -2.37 -1.02
CA ILE A 158 7.27 -3.21 -2.09
C ILE A 158 8.38 -3.95 -2.84
N VAL A 159 9.39 -3.21 -3.32
CA VAL A 159 10.52 -3.82 -4.06
C VAL A 159 11.24 -4.86 -3.20
N ALA A 160 11.50 -4.54 -1.93
CA ALA A 160 12.17 -5.46 -1.01
C ALA A 160 11.33 -6.73 -0.76
N TRP A 161 10.00 -6.60 -0.63
CA TRP A 161 9.12 -7.73 -0.37
C TRP A 161 8.93 -8.61 -1.61
N VAL A 162 8.85 -8.02 -2.80
CA VAL A 162 8.87 -8.76 -4.07
C VAL A 162 10.19 -9.49 -4.25
N ALA A 163 11.33 -8.82 -4.00
CA ALA A 163 12.64 -9.45 -4.06
C ALA A 163 12.77 -10.63 -3.08
N PHE A 164 12.24 -10.49 -1.86
CA PHE A 164 12.17 -11.59 -0.90
C PHE A 164 11.45 -12.81 -1.49
N TRP A 165 10.25 -12.64 -2.06
CA TRP A 165 9.49 -13.73 -2.66
C TRP A 165 10.20 -14.35 -3.87
N ALA A 166 10.81 -13.52 -4.72
CA ALA A 166 11.57 -14.01 -5.87
C ALA A 166 12.79 -14.84 -5.45
N LEU A 167 13.54 -14.36 -4.46
CA LEU A 167 14.69 -15.10 -3.92
C LEU A 167 14.27 -16.38 -3.20
N TYR A 168 13.17 -16.34 -2.46
CA TYR A 168 12.62 -17.51 -1.79
C TYR A 168 12.14 -18.58 -2.77
N GLY A 169 11.54 -18.16 -3.90
CA GLY A 169 11.07 -19.07 -4.95
C GLY A 169 12.20 -19.62 -5.83
N GLN A 170 12.99 -18.75 -6.45
CA GLN A 170 13.94 -19.04 -7.53
C GLN A 170 15.42 -19.02 -7.08
N GLY A 171 15.70 -18.64 -5.83
CA GLY A 171 17.07 -18.54 -5.31
C GLY A 171 17.89 -17.42 -5.94
N PHE A 172 19.21 -17.50 -5.75
CA PHE A 172 20.19 -16.49 -6.21
C PHE A 172 20.73 -16.80 -7.61
N THR A 173 19.88 -17.21 -8.54
CA THR A 173 20.29 -17.41 -9.92
C THR A 173 20.53 -16.07 -10.63
N SER A 174 21.43 -16.02 -11.60
CA SER A 174 21.73 -14.78 -12.33
C SER A 174 20.49 -14.24 -13.06
N SER A 175 19.66 -15.11 -13.64
CA SER A 175 18.42 -14.73 -14.31
C SER A 175 17.43 -14.10 -13.34
N ASN A 176 17.25 -14.67 -12.14
CA ASN A 176 16.36 -14.13 -11.12
C ASN A 176 16.86 -12.77 -10.60
N LEU A 177 18.17 -12.63 -10.37
CA LEU A 177 18.76 -11.35 -9.96
C LEU A 177 18.57 -10.25 -11.02
N VAL A 178 18.72 -10.57 -12.31
CA VAL A 178 18.42 -9.63 -13.40
C VAL A 178 16.93 -9.25 -13.39
N ALA A 179 16.02 -10.21 -13.22
CA ALA A 179 14.59 -9.93 -13.18
C ALA A 179 14.20 -9.05 -11.98
N ILE A 180 14.77 -9.30 -10.78
CA ILE A 180 14.57 -8.48 -9.58
C ILE A 180 15.10 -7.05 -9.79
N THR A 181 16.31 -6.90 -10.36
CA THR A 181 16.90 -5.58 -10.59
C THR A 181 16.14 -4.79 -11.66
N SER A 182 15.64 -5.46 -12.70
CA SER A 182 14.77 -4.83 -13.72
C SER A 182 13.49 -4.30 -13.10
N PHE A 183 12.83 -5.10 -12.26
CA PHE A 183 11.65 -4.67 -11.51
C PHE A 183 11.95 -3.48 -10.59
N GLY A 184 13.02 -3.55 -9.78
CA GLY A 184 13.45 -2.46 -8.92
C GLY A 184 13.77 -1.18 -9.69
N GLY A 185 14.43 -1.29 -10.85
CA GLY A 185 14.72 -0.17 -11.74
C GLY A 185 13.45 0.51 -12.27
N ALA A 186 12.45 -0.29 -12.67
CA ALA A 186 11.16 0.26 -13.11
C ALA A 186 10.42 0.98 -11.97
N TYR A 187 10.52 0.47 -10.74
CA TYR A 187 9.94 1.14 -9.56
C TYR A 187 10.62 2.45 -9.17
N LEU A 188 11.85 2.73 -9.62
CA LEU A 188 12.46 4.06 -9.42
C LEU A 188 11.60 5.19 -10.02
N SER A 189 10.93 4.95 -11.16
CA SER A 189 10.02 5.94 -11.74
C SER A 189 8.81 6.22 -10.83
N VAL A 190 8.27 5.18 -10.19
CA VAL A 190 7.15 5.32 -9.23
C VAL A 190 7.61 6.06 -7.98
N ILE A 191 8.79 5.76 -7.45
CA ILE A 191 9.39 6.45 -6.29
C ILE A 191 9.57 7.96 -6.57
N LEU A 192 9.86 8.34 -7.80
CA LEU A 192 10.01 9.75 -8.18
C LEU A 192 8.66 10.47 -8.36
N LEU A 193 7.64 9.76 -8.84
CA LEU A 193 6.33 10.35 -9.17
C LEU A 193 5.40 10.43 -7.96
N GLU A 194 5.34 9.39 -7.13
CA GLU A 194 4.36 9.31 -6.04
C GLU A 194 4.46 10.45 -5.02
N PRO A 195 5.65 10.93 -4.59
CA PRO A 195 5.73 12.06 -3.68
C PRO A 195 5.14 13.36 -4.23
N LEU A 196 5.20 13.55 -5.56
CA LEU A 196 4.59 14.71 -6.21
C LEU A 196 3.06 14.61 -6.18
N VAL A 197 2.53 13.39 -6.35
CA VAL A 197 1.09 13.13 -6.22
C VAL A 197 0.65 13.35 -4.78
N ASP A 198 1.37 12.82 -3.78
CA ASP A 198 1.10 13.03 -2.36
C ASP A 198 1.00 14.52 -2.01
N LEU A 199 1.99 15.31 -2.43
CA LEU A 199 2.00 16.75 -2.16
C LEU A 199 0.90 17.49 -2.91
N GLY A 200 0.61 17.09 -4.16
CA GLY A 200 -0.49 17.64 -4.94
C GLY A 200 -1.84 17.40 -4.24
N VAL A 201 -2.08 16.19 -3.78
CA VAL A 201 -3.29 15.80 -3.05
C VAL A 201 -3.39 16.55 -1.71
N LEU A 202 -2.30 16.63 -0.95
CA LEU A 202 -2.26 17.38 0.31
C LEU A 202 -2.49 18.89 0.09
N ALA A 203 -1.96 19.47 -1.00
CA ALA A 203 -2.21 20.86 -1.36
C ALA A 203 -3.70 21.12 -1.71
N LEU A 204 -4.33 20.18 -2.43
CA LEU A 204 -5.77 20.24 -2.70
C LEU A 204 -6.58 20.08 -1.41
N ALA A 205 -6.22 19.14 -0.54
CA ALA A 205 -6.87 18.96 0.75
C ALA A 205 -6.76 20.22 1.62
N LYS A 206 -5.60 20.88 1.63
CA LYS A 206 -5.40 22.15 2.35
C LYS A 206 -6.32 23.28 1.86
N ARG A 207 -6.59 23.33 0.54
CA ARG A 207 -7.56 24.29 -0.03
C ARG A 207 -9.01 23.93 0.29
N ALA A 208 -9.29 22.65 0.42
CA ALA A 208 -10.62 22.12 0.72
C ALA A 208 -10.90 22.07 2.24
N ILE A 209 -10.60 23.12 2.97
CA ILE A 209 -10.71 23.19 4.44
C ILE A 209 -12.13 22.90 4.95
N ARG A 210 -13.15 23.05 4.09
CA ARG A 210 -14.54 22.66 4.37
C ARG A 210 -14.71 21.16 4.70
N LEU A 211 -13.74 20.33 4.31
CA LEU A 211 -13.70 18.92 4.60
C LEU A 211 -13.10 18.59 5.98
N GLN A 212 -12.67 19.61 6.71
CA GLN A 212 -12.17 19.43 8.08
C GLN A 212 -13.23 18.80 8.97
N GLY A 213 -12.85 17.68 9.62
CA GLY A 213 -13.77 16.93 10.47
C GLY A 213 -14.73 15.99 9.71
N HIS A 214 -14.66 15.93 8.38
CA HIS A 214 -15.50 15.03 7.60
C HIS A 214 -15.19 13.55 7.93
N ALA A 215 -16.23 12.73 8.08
CA ALA A 215 -16.12 11.33 8.48
C ALA A 215 -15.32 10.45 7.49
N LEU A 216 -15.23 10.87 6.22
CA LEU A 216 -14.49 10.17 5.16
C LEU A 216 -12.97 10.40 5.19
N LEU A 217 -12.47 11.31 6.03
CA LEU A 217 -11.05 11.64 6.03
C LEU A 217 -10.40 11.32 7.37
N GLU A 218 -9.09 11.06 7.31
CA GLU A 218 -8.29 10.87 8.51
C GLU A 218 -8.28 12.17 9.35
N ARG A 219 -8.49 12.03 10.65
CA ARG A 219 -8.55 13.19 11.55
C ARG A 219 -7.26 14.01 11.49
N ARG A 220 -6.13 13.33 11.51
CA ARG A 220 -4.80 13.94 11.46
C ARG A 220 -4.50 14.65 10.14
N LEU A 221 -5.34 14.50 9.11
CA LEU A 221 -5.17 15.25 7.87
C LEU A 221 -5.17 16.77 8.11
N TYR A 222 -6.08 17.24 8.97
CA TYR A 222 -6.28 18.67 9.25
C TYR A 222 -6.01 19.08 10.71
N GLN A 223 -6.00 18.13 11.63
CA GLN A 223 -5.93 18.40 13.06
C GLN A 223 -4.62 17.88 13.65
N THR A 224 -4.16 18.58 14.68
CA THR A 224 -3.13 18.07 15.59
C THR A 224 -3.68 16.84 16.32
N ALA A 225 -2.93 15.75 16.29
CA ALA A 225 -3.29 14.54 17.03
C ALA A 225 -3.02 14.74 18.54
#